data_276538d12f0e6c4dfd7d00085477ebce
#
_entry.id   276538d12f0e6c4dfd7d00085477ebce
#
_cell.length_a   1.000
_cell.length_b   1.000
_cell.length_c   1.000
_cell.angle_alpha   90.00
_cell.angle_beta   90.00
_cell.angle_gamma   90.00
#
_symmetry.space_group_name_H-M   'P 1'
#
loop_
_entity.id
_entity.type
_entity.pdbx_description
1 polymer ?
#
loop_
_entity_poly.entity_id
_entity_poly.type
_entity_poly.pdbx_seq_one_letter_code
_entity_poly.pdbx_strand_id
1 'polypeptide(L)'
;MSELGRRVIVALIGAPLALVVIWYGDAALATLASALAALAAYEFFRLARESGSAPMSAIGVGAAAAVPLLVHAHFLCVLVGPVSAFVLAILALIALSIWMRGVDGKPLTAVATTLLGIVYTGGTLSYVYALRYYGYAVGDVAGALVVMMPVRLTWASDVG
;
A
#
# COMPACT_ATOMS: atom_id res chain seq x y z
N MET A 1 -7.73 24.07 -17.61
CA MET A 1 -6.33 23.84 -17.19
C MET A 1 -5.79 22.69 -18.02
N SER A 2 -4.60 22.85 -18.61
CA SER A 2 -3.95 21.78 -19.38
C SER A 2 -3.59 20.61 -18.45
N GLU A 3 -3.57 19.39 -18.98
CA GLU A 3 -3.16 18.19 -18.21
C GLU A 3 -1.80 18.38 -17.55
N LEU A 4 -0.87 19.03 -18.26
CA LEU A 4 0.46 19.37 -17.74
C LEU A 4 0.39 20.29 -16.53
N GLY A 5 -0.46 21.33 -16.57
CA GLY A 5 -0.62 22.26 -15.44
C GLY A 5 -1.14 21.56 -14.18
N ARG A 6 -2.06 20.60 -14.33
CA ARG A 6 -2.60 19.83 -13.21
C ARG A 6 -1.54 18.91 -12.60
N ARG A 7 -0.71 18.26 -13.43
CA ARG A 7 0.40 17.41 -12.97
C ARG A 7 1.46 18.22 -12.23
N VAL A 8 1.81 19.41 -12.75
CA VAL A 8 2.80 20.30 -12.10
C VAL A 8 2.29 20.78 -10.74
N ILE A 9 1.02 21.17 -10.61
CA ILE A 9 0.46 21.61 -9.32
C ILE A 9 0.45 20.46 -8.31
N VAL A 10 0.03 19.27 -8.73
CA VAL A 10 0.03 18.08 -7.85
C VAL A 10 1.44 17.72 -7.40
N ALA A 11 2.44 17.79 -8.28
CA ALA A 11 3.82 17.56 -7.93
C ALA A 11 4.39 18.64 -6.98
N LEU A 12 4.06 19.92 -7.24
CA LEU A 12 4.56 21.05 -6.46
C LEU A 12 4.03 21.07 -5.02
N ILE A 13 2.83 20.55 -4.80
CA ILE A 13 2.21 20.46 -3.46
C ILE A 13 2.49 19.08 -2.85
N GLY A 14 2.34 18.02 -3.62
CA GLY A 14 2.45 16.65 -3.14
C GLY A 14 3.86 16.26 -2.73
N ALA A 15 4.89 16.68 -3.50
CA ALA A 15 6.26 16.34 -3.17
C ALA A 15 6.75 16.99 -1.86
N PRO A 16 6.59 18.31 -1.61
CA PRO A 16 6.94 18.90 -0.32
C PRO A 16 6.15 18.30 0.84
N LEU A 17 4.85 18.03 0.65
CA LEU A 17 4.03 17.40 1.68
C LEU A 17 4.55 16.00 2.03
N ALA A 18 4.87 15.18 1.03
CA ALA A 18 5.43 13.86 1.24
C ALA A 18 6.78 13.92 1.98
N LEU A 19 7.66 14.87 1.61
CA LEU A 19 8.94 15.07 2.27
C LEU A 19 8.77 15.45 3.75
N VAL A 20 7.84 16.36 4.05
CA VAL A 20 7.52 16.75 5.42
C VAL A 20 6.99 15.56 6.21
N VAL A 21 6.08 14.76 5.66
CA VAL A 21 5.53 13.58 6.31
C VAL A 21 6.60 12.50 6.51
N ILE A 22 7.50 12.28 5.55
CA ILE A 22 8.63 11.36 5.70
C ILE A 22 9.56 11.83 6.84
N TRP A 23 9.76 13.13 6.96
CA TRP A 23 10.60 13.69 8.02
C TRP A 23 9.96 13.50 9.40
N TYR A 24 8.67 13.81 9.55
CA TYR A 24 7.93 13.58 10.80
C TYR A 24 7.84 12.09 11.16
N GLY A 25 7.70 11.22 10.15
CA GLY A 25 7.60 9.78 10.38
C GLY A 25 6.32 9.36 11.12
N ASP A 26 6.46 8.32 11.94
CA ASP A 26 5.46 7.80 12.87
C ASP A 26 4.06 7.62 12.25
N ALA A 27 3.00 7.93 13.00
CA ALA A 27 1.60 7.80 12.55
C ALA A 27 1.30 8.64 11.29
N ALA A 28 1.96 9.78 11.10
CA ALA A 28 1.78 10.61 9.92
C ALA A 28 2.24 9.88 8.64
N LEU A 29 3.38 9.20 8.69
CA LEU A 29 3.89 8.40 7.56
C LEU A 29 3.01 7.18 7.31
N ALA A 30 2.57 6.50 8.38
CA ALA A 30 1.69 5.34 8.27
C ALA A 30 0.33 5.70 7.64
N THR A 31 -0.26 6.83 8.04
CA THR A 31 -1.54 7.31 7.49
C THR A 31 -1.42 7.74 6.04
N LEU A 32 -0.33 8.43 5.67
CA LEU A 32 -0.08 8.79 4.27
C LEU A 32 0.11 7.53 3.41
N ALA A 33 0.94 6.59 3.86
CA ALA A 33 1.14 5.31 3.15
C ALA A 33 -0.17 4.53 3.01
N SER A 34 -1.01 4.51 4.04
CA SER A 34 -2.35 3.89 4.01
C SER A 34 -3.28 4.55 2.99
N ALA A 35 -3.33 5.88 2.94
CA ALA A 35 -4.14 6.60 1.98
C ALA A 35 -3.68 6.34 0.53
N LEU A 36 -2.37 6.36 0.29
CA LEU A 36 -1.79 6.03 -1.02
C LEU A 36 -2.03 4.57 -1.40
N ALA A 37 -1.94 3.64 -0.44
CA ALA A 37 -2.25 2.23 -0.66
C ALA A 37 -3.71 2.02 -1.06
N ALA A 38 -4.65 2.73 -0.42
CA ALA A 38 -6.05 2.69 -0.77
C ALA A 38 -6.31 3.19 -2.19
N LEU A 39 -5.71 4.32 -2.57
CA LEU A 39 -5.83 4.90 -3.91
C LEU A 39 -5.23 3.97 -4.98
N ALA A 40 -4.02 3.47 -4.75
CA ALA A 40 -3.35 2.56 -5.67
C ALA A 40 -4.13 1.24 -5.82
N ALA A 41 -4.67 0.69 -4.72
CA ALA A 41 -5.51 -0.50 -4.76
C ALA A 41 -6.82 -0.25 -5.53
N TYR A 42 -7.45 0.89 -5.33
CA TYR A 42 -8.65 1.27 -6.08
C TYR A 42 -8.39 1.29 -7.59
N GLU A 43 -7.30 1.93 -8.02
CA GLU A 43 -6.88 1.97 -9.43
C GLU A 43 -6.55 0.56 -9.95
N PHE A 44 -5.80 -0.23 -9.20
CA PHE A 44 -5.46 -1.61 -9.55
C PHE A 44 -6.73 -2.44 -9.78
N PHE A 45 -7.69 -2.38 -8.86
CA PHE A 45 -8.93 -3.15 -8.99
C PHE A 45 -9.85 -2.60 -10.09
N ARG A 46 -9.76 -1.32 -10.42
CA ARG A 46 -10.45 -0.77 -11.60
C ARG A 46 -9.90 -1.39 -12.87
N LEU A 47 -8.56 -1.37 -13.06
CA LEU A 47 -7.90 -1.98 -14.21
C LEU A 47 -8.16 -3.50 -14.29
N ALA A 48 -8.15 -4.19 -13.15
CA ALA A 48 -8.45 -5.61 -13.09
C ALA A 48 -9.89 -5.91 -13.57
N ARG A 49 -10.87 -5.07 -13.25
CA ARG A 49 -12.24 -5.20 -13.75
C ARG A 49 -12.34 -4.94 -15.25
N GLU A 50 -11.64 -3.93 -15.75
CA GLU A 50 -11.58 -3.61 -17.17
C GLU A 50 -10.95 -4.75 -17.99
N SER A 51 -10.02 -5.52 -17.39
CA SER A 51 -9.43 -6.73 -17.99
C SER A 51 -10.31 -7.99 -17.87
N GLY A 52 -11.54 -7.88 -17.39
CA GLY A 52 -12.48 -9.00 -17.25
C GLY A 52 -12.34 -9.81 -15.94
N SER A 53 -11.48 -9.40 -15.02
CA SER A 53 -11.43 -10.00 -13.69
C SER A 53 -12.52 -9.42 -12.80
N ALA A 54 -12.95 -10.19 -11.80
CA ALA A 54 -13.97 -9.75 -10.85
C ALA A 54 -13.44 -9.80 -9.40
N PRO A 55 -12.47 -8.93 -9.03
CA PRO A 55 -11.91 -8.92 -7.69
C PRO A 55 -12.92 -8.47 -6.63
N MET A 56 -12.64 -8.79 -5.36
CA MET A 56 -13.41 -8.30 -4.21
C MET A 56 -12.92 -6.89 -3.83
N SER A 57 -13.17 -5.90 -4.71
CA SER A 57 -12.52 -4.59 -4.68
C SER A 57 -12.68 -3.84 -3.36
N ALA A 58 -13.88 -3.83 -2.76
CA ALA A 58 -14.11 -3.12 -1.50
C ALA A 58 -13.26 -3.69 -0.36
N ILE A 59 -13.23 -5.02 -0.24
CA ILE A 59 -12.42 -5.72 0.76
C ILE A 59 -10.94 -5.52 0.46
N GLY A 60 -10.54 -5.63 -0.81
CA GLY A 60 -9.17 -5.46 -1.25
C GLY A 60 -8.62 -4.06 -0.97
N VAL A 61 -9.38 -3.00 -1.23
CA VAL A 61 -8.99 -1.61 -0.92
C VAL A 61 -8.84 -1.40 0.58
N GLY A 62 -9.82 -1.87 1.37
CA GLY A 62 -9.76 -1.76 2.83
C GLY A 62 -8.58 -2.52 3.42
N ALA A 63 -8.33 -3.74 2.95
CA ALA A 63 -7.19 -4.54 3.38
C ALA A 63 -5.85 -3.90 2.97
N ALA A 64 -5.72 -3.40 1.74
CA ALA A 64 -4.52 -2.72 1.28
C ALA A 64 -4.21 -1.47 2.12
N ALA A 65 -5.23 -0.67 2.46
CA ALA A 65 -5.09 0.47 3.36
C ALA A 65 -4.68 0.07 4.78
N ALA A 66 -5.14 -1.07 5.26
CA ALA A 66 -4.82 -1.56 6.59
C ALA A 66 -3.36 -2.01 6.74
N VAL A 67 -2.71 -2.52 5.67
CA VAL A 67 -1.34 -3.08 5.74
C VAL A 67 -0.32 -2.09 6.31
N PRO A 68 -0.19 -0.83 5.82
CA PRO A 68 0.77 0.11 6.40
C PRO A 68 0.49 0.46 7.86
N LEU A 69 -0.78 0.51 8.27
CA LEU A 69 -1.19 0.74 9.66
C LEU A 69 -0.84 -0.45 10.56
N LEU A 70 -1.01 -1.68 10.06
CA LEU A 70 -0.60 -2.89 10.78
C LEU A 70 0.92 -2.98 10.94
N VAL A 71 1.67 -2.59 9.91
CA VAL A 71 3.14 -2.49 9.99
C VAL A 71 3.55 -1.46 11.03
N HIS A 72 2.92 -0.29 11.05
CA HIS A 72 3.15 0.72 12.09
C HIS A 72 2.85 0.17 13.49
N ALA A 73 1.70 -0.46 13.70
CA ALA A 73 1.33 -1.07 14.97
C ALA A 73 2.30 -2.18 15.41
N HIS A 74 2.86 -2.92 14.46
CA HIS A 74 3.89 -3.93 14.72
C HIS A 74 5.19 -3.28 15.22
N PHE A 75 5.65 -2.21 14.59
CA PHE A 75 6.85 -1.46 15.03
C PHE A 75 6.68 -0.83 16.41
N LEU A 76 5.46 -0.44 16.77
CA LEU A 76 5.13 0.03 18.13
C LEU A 76 4.99 -1.11 19.16
N CYS A 77 5.20 -2.38 18.76
CA CYS A 77 4.98 -3.57 19.59
C CYS A 77 3.54 -3.70 20.13
N VAL A 78 2.58 -2.98 19.56
CA VAL A 78 1.16 -3.06 19.91
C VAL A 78 0.51 -4.29 19.31
N LEU A 79 0.96 -4.69 18.12
CA LEU A 79 0.44 -5.84 17.40
C LEU A 79 1.58 -6.80 17.06
N VAL A 80 1.67 -7.88 17.80
CA VAL A 80 2.51 -9.03 17.44
C VAL A 80 1.59 -10.10 16.86
N GLY A 81 1.26 -9.94 15.58
CA GLY A 81 0.38 -10.88 14.90
C GLY A 81 1.13 -12.19 14.58
N PRO A 82 0.65 -13.37 15.01
CA PRO A 82 1.21 -14.64 14.59
C PRO A 82 0.96 -14.86 13.08
N VAL A 83 1.85 -15.56 12.42
CA VAL A 83 1.70 -15.97 11.00
C VAL A 83 0.35 -16.66 10.75
N SER A 84 -0.16 -17.37 11.76
CA SER A 84 -1.48 -18.00 11.72
C SER A 84 -2.63 -17.02 11.45
N ALA A 85 -2.55 -15.79 11.95
CA ALA A 85 -3.58 -14.78 11.69
C ALA A 85 -3.64 -14.39 10.19
N PHE A 86 -2.49 -14.30 9.53
CA PHE A 86 -2.40 -14.05 8.10
C PHE A 86 -2.99 -15.22 7.28
N VAL A 87 -2.67 -16.45 7.65
CA VAL A 87 -3.22 -17.66 7.02
C VAL A 87 -4.75 -17.70 7.21
N LEU A 88 -5.25 -17.43 8.41
CA LEU A 88 -6.68 -17.39 8.68
C LEU A 88 -7.38 -16.29 7.87
N ALA A 89 -6.77 -15.13 7.69
CA ALA A 89 -7.33 -14.06 6.86
C ALA A 89 -7.45 -14.48 5.38
N ILE A 90 -6.46 -15.20 4.84
CA ILE A 90 -6.52 -15.75 3.48
C ILE A 90 -7.64 -16.80 3.37
N LEU A 91 -7.73 -17.74 4.33
CA LEU A 91 -8.77 -18.75 4.36
C LEU A 91 -10.17 -18.13 4.47
N ALA A 92 -10.32 -17.11 5.30
CA ALA A 92 -11.57 -16.35 5.42
C ALA A 92 -11.93 -15.65 4.10
N LEU A 93 -10.97 -15.08 3.39
CA LEU A 93 -11.19 -14.45 2.09
C LEU A 93 -11.63 -15.47 1.03
N ILE A 94 -11.05 -16.68 1.04
CA ILE A 94 -11.45 -17.77 0.16
C ILE A 94 -12.89 -18.22 0.49
N ALA A 95 -13.18 -18.47 1.75
CA ALA A 95 -14.51 -18.90 2.20
C ALA A 95 -15.57 -17.85 1.82
N LEU A 96 -15.28 -16.57 2.07
CA LEU A 96 -16.16 -15.46 1.74
C LEU A 96 -16.38 -15.34 0.23
N SER A 97 -15.34 -15.53 -0.58
CA SER A 97 -15.44 -15.49 -2.04
C SER A 97 -16.36 -16.62 -2.57
N ILE A 98 -16.21 -17.83 -2.03
CA ILE A 98 -17.08 -18.96 -2.39
C ILE A 98 -18.52 -18.68 -1.98
N TRP A 99 -18.72 -18.17 -0.76
CA TRP A 99 -20.05 -17.82 -0.25
C TRP A 99 -20.76 -16.78 -1.13
N MET A 100 -20.05 -15.71 -1.51
CA MET A 100 -20.64 -14.61 -2.25
C MET A 100 -20.88 -14.91 -3.74
N ARG A 101 -20.09 -15.80 -4.34
CA ARG A 101 -20.07 -16.01 -5.80
C ARG A 101 -20.50 -17.40 -6.24
N GLY A 102 -20.52 -18.36 -5.35
CA GLY A 102 -20.68 -19.77 -5.72
C GLY A 102 -19.48 -20.29 -6.54
N VAL A 103 -19.57 -21.54 -6.98
CA VAL A 103 -18.48 -22.21 -7.72
C VAL A 103 -18.32 -21.63 -9.13
N ASP A 104 -19.43 -21.30 -9.80
CA ASP A 104 -19.46 -20.79 -11.18
C ASP A 104 -18.91 -19.34 -11.30
N GLY A 105 -18.92 -18.58 -10.21
CA GLY A 105 -18.44 -17.20 -10.15
C GLY A 105 -16.92 -17.04 -10.10
N LYS A 106 -16.15 -18.08 -10.42
CA LYS A 106 -14.66 -18.09 -10.44
C LYS A 106 -14.05 -17.52 -9.16
N PRO A 107 -14.42 -18.07 -7.98
CA PRO A 107 -14.01 -17.52 -6.69
C PRO A 107 -12.49 -17.50 -6.50
N LEU A 108 -11.77 -18.49 -7.03
CA LEU A 108 -10.32 -18.57 -6.94
C LEU A 108 -9.62 -17.43 -7.68
N THR A 109 -10.08 -17.09 -8.89
CA THR A 109 -9.55 -15.95 -9.66
C THR A 109 -9.83 -14.64 -8.93
N ALA A 110 -11.02 -14.47 -8.35
CA ALA A 110 -11.38 -13.29 -7.58
C ALA A 110 -10.45 -13.10 -6.37
N VAL A 111 -10.19 -14.18 -5.62
CA VAL A 111 -9.28 -14.16 -4.46
C VAL A 111 -7.85 -13.87 -4.90
N ALA A 112 -7.34 -14.55 -5.94
CA ALA A 112 -5.99 -14.35 -6.44
C ALA A 112 -5.75 -12.89 -6.86
N THR A 113 -6.67 -12.30 -7.64
CA THR A 113 -6.58 -10.90 -8.05
C THR A 113 -6.69 -9.94 -6.85
N THR A 114 -7.54 -10.26 -5.86
CA THR A 114 -7.67 -9.44 -4.65
C THR A 114 -6.40 -9.47 -3.81
N LEU A 115 -5.83 -10.66 -3.56
CA LEU A 115 -4.58 -10.82 -2.82
C LEU A 115 -3.41 -10.15 -3.53
N LEU A 116 -3.31 -10.31 -4.85
CA LEU A 116 -2.28 -9.63 -5.64
C LEU A 116 -2.38 -8.11 -5.48
N GLY A 117 -3.59 -7.54 -5.57
CA GLY A 117 -3.81 -6.11 -5.35
C GLY A 117 -3.39 -5.65 -3.95
N ILE A 118 -3.75 -6.39 -2.89
CA ILE A 118 -3.38 -6.06 -1.51
C ILE A 118 -1.85 -6.08 -1.34
N VAL A 119 -1.18 -7.15 -1.79
CA VAL A 119 0.27 -7.30 -1.64
C VAL A 119 1.02 -6.29 -2.49
N TYR A 120 0.58 -6.09 -3.75
CA TYR A 120 1.25 -5.18 -4.67
C TYR A 120 1.12 -3.71 -4.23
N THR A 121 -0.01 -3.28 -3.71
CA THR A 121 -0.22 -1.88 -3.30
C THR A 121 0.06 -1.66 -1.81
N GLY A 122 -0.66 -2.33 -0.93
CA GLY A 122 -0.49 -2.19 0.51
C GLY A 122 0.85 -2.72 1.00
N GLY A 123 1.27 -3.90 0.50
CA GLY A 123 2.56 -4.50 0.85
C GLY A 123 3.74 -3.62 0.44
N THR A 124 3.82 -3.21 -0.83
CA THR A 124 4.94 -2.38 -1.30
C THR A 124 5.01 -1.02 -0.62
N LEU A 125 3.87 -0.34 -0.43
CA LEU A 125 3.83 0.96 0.24
C LEU A 125 4.15 0.88 1.74
N SER A 126 3.89 -0.25 2.39
CA SER A 126 4.29 -0.45 3.78
C SER A 126 5.80 -0.52 3.98
N TYR A 127 6.57 -0.88 2.95
CA TYR A 127 8.04 -0.85 3.01
C TYR A 127 8.60 0.55 3.22
N VAL A 128 7.89 1.61 2.84
CA VAL A 128 8.29 3.00 3.13
C VAL A 128 8.44 3.18 4.65
N TYR A 129 7.51 2.63 5.43
CA TYR A 129 7.56 2.65 6.88
C TYR A 129 8.70 1.77 7.42
N ALA A 130 8.85 0.55 6.91
CA ALA A 130 9.91 -0.36 7.30
C ALA A 130 11.32 0.21 7.00
N LEU A 131 11.48 0.92 5.88
CA LEU A 131 12.72 1.62 5.53
C LEU A 131 13.01 2.79 6.47
N ARG A 132 11.98 3.55 6.87
CA ARG A 132 12.12 4.69 7.79
C ARG A 132 12.65 4.28 9.16
N TYR A 133 12.24 3.11 9.63
CA TYR A 133 12.60 2.54 10.94
C TYR A 133 13.51 1.33 10.80
N TYR A 134 14.33 1.29 9.76
CA TYR A 134 15.27 0.21 9.55
C TYR A 134 16.30 0.15 10.68
N GLY A 135 16.48 -1.02 11.27
CA GLY A 135 17.26 -1.20 12.50
C GLY A 135 18.75 -0.79 12.44
N TYR A 136 19.32 -0.64 11.24
CA TYR A 136 20.67 -0.14 11.03
C TYR A 136 20.73 1.38 10.74
N ALA A 137 19.58 2.03 10.53
CA ALA A 137 19.51 3.49 10.37
C ALA A 137 19.43 4.14 11.76
N VAL A 138 20.57 4.59 12.26
CA VAL A 138 20.65 5.21 13.59
C VAL A 138 20.20 6.67 13.52
N GLY A 139 19.02 6.96 14.10
CA GLY A 139 18.47 8.30 14.22
C GLY A 139 17.51 8.69 13.08
N ASP A 140 16.74 9.73 13.32
CA ASP A 140 15.67 10.19 12.45
C ASP A 140 16.14 10.65 11.08
N VAL A 141 17.29 11.30 11.01
CA VAL A 141 17.88 11.76 9.76
C VAL A 141 18.29 10.60 8.86
N ALA A 142 18.95 9.59 9.44
CA ALA A 142 19.38 8.41 8.68
C ALA A 142 18.18 7.63 8.11
N GLY A 143 17.15 7.41 8.92
CA GLY A 143 15.92 6.77 8.48
C GLY A 143 15.20 7.54 7.37
N ALA A 144 15.12 8.88 7.46
CA ALA A 144 14.54 9.70 6.40
C ALA A 144 15.36 9.62 5.11
N LEU A 145 16.70 9.63 5.18
CA LEU A 145 17.57 9.49 4.01
C LEU A 145 17.42 8.14 3.32
N VAL A 146 17.24 7.05 4.07
CA VAL A 146 17.01 5.71 3.51
C VAL A 146 15.71 5.68 2.71
N VAL A 147 14.63 6.27 3.23
CA VAL A 147 13.36 6.39 2.47
C VAL A 147 13.50 7.26 1.23
N MET A 148 14.33 8.30 1.30
CA MET A 148 14.57 9.20 0.17
C MET A 148 15.36 8.56 -0.98
N MET A 149 16.11 7.49 -0.73
CA MET A 149 16.90 6.79 -1.75
C MET A 149 16.07 6.32 -2.95
N PRO A 150 15.03 5.47 -2.77
CA PRO A 150 14.21 5.02 -3.89
C PRO A 150 13.49 6.17 -4.60
N VAL A 151 13.05 7.21 -3.86
CA VAL A 151 12.42 8.40 -4.46
C VAL A 151 13.39 9.14 -5.38
N ARG A 152 14.64 9.35 -4.94
CA ARG A 152 15.68 10.00 -5.76
C ARG A 152 16.04 9.17 -6.98
N LEU A 153 16.15 7.85 -6.84
CA LEU A 153 16.45 6.95 -7.95
C LEU A 153 15.35 6.99 -9.02
N THR A 154 14.08 6.98 -8.59
CA THR A 154 12.94 7.09 -9.50
C THR A 154 12.93 8.42 -10.23
N TRP A 155 13.15 9.55 -9.52
CA TRP A 155 13.21 10.86 -10.15
C TRP A 155 14.42 11.01 -11.09
N ALA A 156 15.58 10.44 -10.74
CA ALA A 156 16.74 10.46 -11.61
C ALA A 156 16.51 9.66 -12.89
N SER A 157 15.78 8.54 -12.82
CA SER A 157 15.44 7.74 -14.01
C SER A 157 14.39 8.41 -14.92
N ASP A 158 13.52 9.26 -14.35
CA ASP A 158 12.50 9.98 -15.13
C ASP A 158 13.04 11.21 -15.86
N VAL A 159 14.18 11.76 -15.40
CA VAL A 159 14.82 12.97 -15.98
C VAL A 159 15.97 12.62 -16.94
N GLY A 160 16.51 11.40 -16.86
CA GLY A 160 17.60 10.90 -17.72
C GLY A 160 17.10 10.15 -18.92
#